data_c670bdf70530db19142874716028d746
#
_entry.id   c670bdf70530db19142874716028d746
#
_cell.length_a   1.000
_cell.length_b   1.000
_cell.length_c   1.000
_cell.angle_alpha   90.00
_cell.angle_beta   90.00
_cell.angle_gamma   90.00
#
_symmetry.space_group_name_H-M   'P 1'
#
loop_
_entity.id
_entity.type
_entity.pdbx_description
1 polymer ?
#
loop_
_entity_poly.entity_id
_entity_poly.type
_entity_poly.pdbx_seq_one_letter_code
_entity_poly.pdbx_strand_id
1 'polypeptide(L)'
;MSTVIRVDGLSKTYGAGSGAVHAVSEATFELAENRIYGLLGRNGAGKTTLMQLLTGQEFATRGTISVFGEQPVENARVLERVCFIKESQRYPDDFRVKHVLKSAPWFFANWDAAFADELVERFRVPANRRMKKLSRGQLSAVGVIVGLASRAPLTFFDEPYLGLDAVARQLFYDVLLADYAEHPRTVVLSTHLIDEVSNLLEHVLVIDDGRIIIDADADELRGSAVDVVGARSAVEAFTAGREVLHRASLGGLATATVAGLDDAGRAAAREAGLELAPVSLQQLVIRTTTLGDAEPENGEPA
;
A
#
# COMPACT_ATOMS: atom_id res chain seq x y z
N MET A 1 6.74 -4.11 20.66
CA MET A 1 5.75 -4.67 19.72
C MET A 1 6.33 -5.95 19.17
N SER A 2 5.54 -7.03 19.03
CA SER A 2 6.04 -8.27 18.42
C SER A 2 6.02 -8.15 16.90
N THR A 3 6.99 -8.81 16.25
CA THR A 3 7.09 -8.83 14.78
C THR A 3 6.13 -9.88 14.22
N VAL A 4 5.22 -9.49 13.32
CA VAL A 4 4.30 -10.41 12.65
C VAL A 4 4.87 -10.93 11.33
N ILE A 5 5.59 -10.10 10.59
CA ILE A 5 6.28 -10.47 9.35
C ILE A 5 7.73 -10.03 9.45
N ARG A 6 8.64 -10.92 9.06
CA ARG A 6 10.06 -10.62 8.83
C ARG A 6 10.46 -11.13 7.46
N VAL A 7 11.11 -10.27 6.70
CA VAL A 7 11.60 -10.54 5.34
C VAL A 7 13.08 -10.16 5.30
N ASP A 8 13.91 -11.05 4.76
CA ASP A 8 15.35 -10.83 4.67
C ASP A 8 15.87 -11.27 3.29
N GLY A 9 16.42 -10.31 2.52
CA GLY A 9 17.02 -10.49 1.21
C GLY A 9 16.08 -11.15 0.18
N LEU A 10 14.76 -10.96 0.31
CA LEU A 10 13.75 -11.66 -0.47
C LEU A 10 13.80 -11.26 -1.93
N SER A 11 13.86 -12.26 -2.80
CA SER A 11 13.81 -12.05 -4.25
C SER A 11 12.88 -13.04 -4.94
N LYS A 12 12.18 -12.58 -5.97
CA LYS A 12 11.34 -13.39 -6.85
C LYS A 12 11.63 -13.04 -8.30
N THR A 13 12.05 -14.04 -9.05
CA THR A 13 12.29 -13.93 -10.49
C THR A 13 11.40 -14.92 -11.22
N TYR A 14 10.67 -14.48 -12.24
CA TYR A 14 9.90 -15.30 -13.16
C TYR A 14 10.67 -15.49 -14.47
N GLY A 15 10.61 -16.69 -15.02
CA GLY A 15 11.32 -17.03 -16.25
C GLY A 15 12.82 -17.27 -16.06
N ALA A 16 13.56 -17.32 -17.14
CA ALA A 16 15.02 -17.53 -17.17
C ALA A 16 15.67 -16.81 -18.35
N GLY A 17 16.98 -16.55 -18.27
CA GLY A 17 17.76 -15.90 -19.32
C GLY A 17 17.37 -14.43 -19.53
N SER A 18 17.47 -13.94 -20.77
CA SER A 18 17.22 -12.53 -21.13
C SER A 18 15.74 -12.11 -21.01
N GLY A 19 14.82 -13.05 -20.80
CA GLY A 19 13.40 -12.77 -20.55
C GLY A 19 12.98 -12.87 -19.08
N ALA A 20 13.93 -12.97 -18.14
CA ALA A 20 13.63 -13.04 -16.73
C ALA A 20 13.05 -11.70 -16.21
N VAL A 21 11.95 -11.80 -15.42
CA VAL A 21 11.32 -10.66 -14.78
C VAL A 21 11.61 -10.71 -13.27
N HIS A 22 12.32 -9.72 -12.78
CA HIS A 22 12.62 -9.57 -11.35
C HIS A 22 11.47 -8.84 -10.65
N ALA A 23 10.48 -9.60 -10.19
CA ALA A 23 9.27 -9.02 -9.60
C ALA A 23 9.48 -8.51 -8.16
N VAL A 24 10.44 -9.09 -7.42
CA VAL A 24 10.90 -8.63 -6.10
C VAL A 24 12.42 -8.82 -6.06
N SER A 25 13.16 -7.83 -5.59
CA SER A 25 14.62 -7.78 -5.59
C SER A 25 15.16 -7.36 -4.21
N GLU A 26 15.75 -8.32 -3.49
CA GLU A 26 16.45 -8.12 -2.21
C GLU A 26 15.65 -7.33 -1.17
N ALA A 27 14.33 -7.54 -1.12
CA ALA A 27 13.47 -6.87 -0.15
C ALA A 27 13.82 -7.33 1.28
N THR A 28 14.01 -6.37 2.18
CA THR A 28 14.27 -6.60 3.61
C THR A 28 13.46 -5.60 4.41
N PHE A 29 12.55 -6.09 5.27
CA PHE A 29 11.72 -5.27 6.15
C PHE A 29 11.08 -6.11 7.26
N GLU A 30 10.54 -5.43 8.28
CA GLU A 30 9.76 -6.06 9.34
C GLU A 30 8.44 -5.33 9.55
N LEU A 31 7.36 -6.10 9.79
CA LEU A 31 6.07 -5.55 10.18
C LEU A 31 5.73 -5.99 11.61
N ALA A 32 5.35 -5.02 12.44
CA ALA A 32 4.87 -5.25 13.79
C ALA A 32 3.39 -5.64 13.80
N GLU A 33 2.94 -6.29 14.87
CA GLU A 33 1.52 -6.61 15.08
C GLU A 33 0.67 -5.35 15.34
N ASN A 34 -0.62 -5.47 14.98
CA ASN A 34 -1.65 -4.48 15.28
C ASN A 34 -1.34 -3.08 14.72
N ARG A 35 -1.03 -3.01 13.44
CA ARG A 35 -0.83 -1.77 12.68
C ARG A 35 -1.47 -1.86 11.30
N ILE A 36 -1.85 -0.72 10.74
CA ILE A 36 -2.31 -0.59 9.35
C ILE A 36 -1.12 -0.12 8.50
N TYR A 37 -0.69 -1.00 7.59
CA TYR A 37 0.42 -0.78 6.66
C TYR A 37 -0.08 -0.44 5.27
N GLY A 38 0.51 0.56 4.64
CA GLY A 38 0.38 0.84 3.22
C GLY A 38 1.50 0.18 2.42
N LEU A 39 1.19 -0.71 1.50
CA LEU A 39 2.13 -1.19 0.48
C LEU A 39 1.87 -0.39 -0.80
N LEU A 40 2.67 0.64 -1.01
CA LEU A 40 2.49 1.62 -2.06
C LEU A 40 3.46 1.38 -3.21
N GLY A 41 3.09 1.80 -4.41
CA GLY A 41 3.94 1.68 -5.60
C GLY A 41 3.13 1.67 -6.88
N ARG A 42 3.82 1.90 -7.99
CA ARG A 42 3.21 1.90 -9.34
C ARG A 42 2.65 0.52 -9.70
N ASN A 43 1.79 0.48 -10.72
CA ASN A 43 1.34 -0.79 -11.28
C ASN A 43 2.54 -1.54 -11.87
N GLY A 44 2.66 -2.83 -11.54
CA GLY A 44 3.80 -3.65 -11.94
C GLY A 44 5.03 -3.56 -11.03
N ALA A 45 5.04 -2.71 -10.00
CA ALA A 45 6.18 -2.58 -9.08
C ALA A 45 6.49 -3.82 -8.22
N GLY A 46 5.60 -4.83 -8.19
CA GLY A 46 5.82 -6.07 -7.43
C GLY A 46 4.91 -6.26 -6.21
N LYS A 47 3.96 -5.33 -5.92
CA LYS A 47 3.06 -5.38 -4.75
C LYS A 47 2.35 -6.73 -4.60
N THR A 48 1.60 -7.14 -5.62
CA THR A 48 0.85 -8.42 -5.60
C THR A 48 1.79 -9.63 -5.44
N THR A 49 2.93 -9.63 -6.12
CA THR A 49 3.93 -10.70 -5.99
C THR A 49 4.47 -10.77 -4.57
N LEU A 50 4.80 -9.63 -3.96
CA LEU A 50 5.26 -9.59 -2.57
C LEU A 50 4.19 -10.14 -1.63
N MET A 51 2.94 -9.72 -1.75
CA MET A 51 1.84 -10.26 -0.94
C MET A 51 1.62 -11.77 -1.15
N GLN A 52 1.76 -12.27 -2.38
CA GLN A 52 1.67 -13.70 -2.66
C GLN A 52 2.78 -14.51 -2.01
N LEU A 53 4.00 -13.98 -1.96
CA LEU A 53 5.12 -14.57 -1.23
C LEU A 53 4.84 -14.62 0.28
N LEU A 54 4.39 -13.49 0.86
CA LEU A 54 4.07 -13.38 2.28
C LEU A 54 2.91 -14.30 2.71
N THR A 55 2.01 -14.63 1.81
CA THR A 55 0.86 -15.52 2.06
C THR A 55 1.09 -16.96 1.61
N GLY A 56 2.33 -17.31 1.25
CA GLY A 56 2.70 -18.67 0.85
C GLY A 56 2.07 -19.16 -0.47
N GLN A 57 1.57 -18.25 -1.31
CA GLN A 57 0.98 -18.60 -2.62
C GLN A 57 2.03 -18.65 -3.73
N GLU A 58 3.23 -18.14 -3.46
CA GLU A 58 4.37 -18.17 -4.35
C GLU A 58 5.63 -18.57 -3.58
N PHE A 59 6.59 -19.17 -4.29
CA PHE A 59 7.89 -19.52 -3.73
C PHE A 59 8.89 -18.41 -4.02
N ALA A 60 9.68 -18.05 -3.01
CA ALA A 60 10.81 -17.16 -3.19
C ALA A 60 11.89 -17.79 -4.06
N THR A 61 12.57 -16.99 -4.88
CA THR A 61 13.77 -17.42 -5.60
C THR A 61 15.00 -17.39 -4.68
N ARG A 62 15.05 -16.38 -3.79
CA ARG A 62 16.10 -16.22 -2.76
C ARG A 62 15.52 -15.51 -1.53
N GLY A 63 16.29 -15.53 -0.44
CA GLY A 63 15.93 -14.87 0.81
C GLY A 63 14.98 -15.70 1.67
N THR A 64 14.52 -15.13 2.76
CA THR A 64 13.68 -15.80 3.75
C THR A 64 12.46 -14.95 4.11
N ILE A 65 11.38 -15.65 4.48
CA ILE A 65 10.14 -15.07 4.97
C ILE A 65 9.75 -15.79 6.25
N SER A 66 9.38 -15.03 7.26
CA SER A 66 8.75 -15.53 8.46
C SER A 66 7.47 -14.74 8.74
N VAL A 67 6.36 -15.44 8.93
CA VAL A 67 5.05 -14.88 9.30
C VAL A 67 4.63 -15.55 10.60
N PHE A 68 4.36 -14.76 11.63
CA PHE A 68 4.16 -15.24 13.00
C PHE A 68 5.30 -16.12 13.52
N GLY A 69 6.54 -15.86 13.08
CA GLY A 69 7.73 -16.63 13.46
C GLY A 69 7.96 -17.92 12.67
N GLU A 70 7.09 -18.27 11.71
CA GLU A 70 7.18 -19.48 10.92
C GLU A 70 7.16 -19.19 9.41
N GLN A 71 7.68 -20.13 8.60
CA GLN A 71 7.61 -20.04 7.14
C GLN A 71 6.16 -20.24 6.67
N PRO A 72 5.61 -19.36 5.78
CA PRO A 72 4.20 -19.39 5.40
C PRO A 72 3.83 -20.50 4.40
N VAL A 73 4.80 -20.99 3.59
CA VAL A 73 4.53 -21.95 2.53
C VAL A 73 4.11 -23.28 3.13
N GLU A 74 2.95 -23.80 2.69
CA GLU A 74 2.37 -25.09 3.13
C GLU A 74 2.23 -25.22 4.66
N ASN A 75 2.09 -24.11 5.37
CA ASN A 75 2.00 -24.07 6.84
C ASN A 75 0.58 -23.70 7.29
N ALA A 76 -0.20 -24.69 7.65
CA ALA A 76 -1.58 -24.49 8.10
C ALA A 76 -1.68 -23.56 9.32
N ARG A 77 -0.73 -23.61 10.28
CA ARG A 77 -0.73 -22.76 11.49
C ARG A 77 -0.58 -21.28 11.15
N VAL A 78 0.13 -20.96 10.08
CA VAL A 78 0.26 -19.59 9.58
C VAL A 78 -0.99 -19.22 8.76
N LEU A 79 -1.38 -20.07 7.81
CA LEU A 79 -2.41 -19.75 6.82
C LEU A 79 -3.81 -19.60 7.42
N GLU A 80 -4.15 -20.31 8.50
CA GLU A 80 -5.42 -20.14 9.22
C GLU A 80 -5.56 -18.78 9.94
N ARG A 81 -4.44 -18.06 10.10
CA ARG A 81 -4.36 -16.73 10.74
C ARG A 81 -4.27 -15.61 9.71
N VAL A 82 -4.27 -15.92 8.41
CA VAL A 82 -4.09 -14.97 7.31
C VAL A 82 -5.34 -14.91 6.44
N CYS A 83 -5.80 -13.70 6.16
CA CYS A 83 -6.81 -13.44 5.13
C CYS A 83 -6.16 -12.63 3.99
N PHE A 84 -6.30 -13.09 2.75
CA PHE A 84 -5.80 -12.37 1.59
C PHE A 84 -6.92 -12.14 0.57
N ILE A 85 -7.32 -10.88 0.42
CA ILE A 85 -8.30 -10.42 -0.56
C ILE A 85 -7.55 -9.82 -1.75
N LYS A 86 -7.65 -10.49 -2.90
CA LYS A 86 -7.03 -10.08 -4.16
C LYS A 86 -7.95 -9.16 -4.97
N GLU A 87 -7.37 -8.29 -5.79
CA GLU A 87 -8.11 -7.48 -6.78
C GLU A 87 -9.09 -8.33 -7.61
N SER A 88 -8.62 -9.48 -8.09
CA SER A 88 -9.38 -10.38 -8.96
C SER A 88 -9.87 -11.63 -8.21
N GLN A 89 -10.30 -11.46 -6.96
CA GLN A 89 -10.79 -12.57 -6.13
C GLN A 89 -11.86 -13.37 -6.87
N ARG A 90 -11.63 -14.68 -7.00
CA ARG A 90 -12.57 -15.59 -7.66
C ARG A 90 -13.24 -16.49 -6.65
N TYR A 91 -14.52 -16.73 -6.88
CA TYR A 91 -15.34 -17.66 -6.13
C TYR A 91 -15.98 -18.66 -7.09
N PRO A 92 -16.42 -19.83 -6.63
CA PRO A 92 -17.11 -20.78 -7.50
C PRO A 92 -18.33 -20.11 -8.17
N ASP A 93 -18.45 -20.24 -9.48
CA ASP A 93 -19.41 -19.53 -10.33
C ASP A 93 -20.87 -19.72 -9.90
N ASP A 94 -21.22 -20.91 -9.44
CA ASP A 94 -22.57 -21.27 -9.02
C ASP A 94 -22.88 -20.95 -7.56
N PHE A 95 -21.88 -20.53 -6.79
CA PHE A 95 -22.12 -20.03 -5.43
C PHE A 95 -22.95 -18.76 -5.48
N ARG A 96 -23.75 -18.56 -4.44
CA ARG A 96 -24.38 -17.28 -4.12
C ARG A 96 -23.56 -16.57 -3.06
N VAL A 97 -23.70 -15.25 -2.92
CA VAL A 97 -23.01 -14.49 -1.86
C VAL A 97 -23.19 -15.14 -0.49
N LYS A 98 -24.45 -15.49 -0.14
CA LYS A 98 -24.73 -16.20 1.13
C LYS A 98 -23.97 -17.52 1.31
N HIS A 99 -23.61 -18.21 0.23
CA HIS A 99 -22.82 -19.44 0.34
C HIS A 99 -21.36 -19.14 0.69
N VAL A 100 -20.80 -18.07 0.11
CA VAL A 100 -19.45 -17.58 0.46
C VAL A 100 -19.39 -17.23 1.94
N LEU A 101 -20.32 -16.38 2.42
CA LEU A 101 -20.35 -15.96 3.82
C LEU A 101 -20.59 -17.13 4.77
N LYS A 102 -21.45 -18.09 4.41
CA LYS A 102 -21.71 -19.29 5.23
C LYS A 102 -20.51 -20.23 5.32
N SER A 103 -19.64 -20.25 4.29
CA SER A 103 -18.42 -21.08 4.32
C SER A 103 -17.24 -20.39 4.99
N ALA A 104 -17.25 -19.07 5.15
CA ALA A 104 -16.14 -18.31 5.71
C ALA A 104 -15.71 -18.77 7.13
N PRO A 105 -16.62 -19.15 8.07
CA PRO A 105 -16.23 -19.67 9.39
C PRO A 105 -15.38 -20.95 9.35
N TRP A 106 -15.37 -21.67 8.22
CA TRP A 106 -14.52 -22.86 8.07
C TRP A 106 -13.05 -22.53 7.86
N PHE A 107 -12.78 -21.29 7.45
CA PHE A 107 -11.43 -20.80 7.13
C PHE A 107 -10.93 -19.78 8.15
N PHE A 108 -11.83 -19.04 8.81
CA PHE A 108 -11.48 -17.94 9.71
C PHE A 108 -12.07 -18.18 11.09
N ALA A 109 -11.20 -18.46 12.05
CA ALA A 109 -11.61 -18.76 13.43
C ALA A 109 -12.31 -17.58 14.13
N ASN A 110 -11.95 -16.34 13.75
CA ASN A 110 -12.49 -15.12 14.32
C ASN A 110 -13.65 -14.53 13.48
N TRP A 111 -14.25 -15.32 12.57
CA TRP A 111 -15.32 -14.87 11.71
C TRP A 111 -16.48 -14.27 12.48
N ASP A 112 -16.84 -13.03 12.15
CA ASP A 112 -18.02 -12.35 12.69
C ASP A 112 -19.17 -12.36 11.69
N ALA A 113 -20.13 -13.27 11.91
CA ALA A 113 -21.27 -13.45 11.01
C ALA A 113 -22.25 -12.27 11.06
N ALA A 114 -22.46 -11.68 12.25
CA ALA A 114 -23.36 -10.53 12.41
C ALA A 114 -22.80 -9.30 11.71
N PHE A 115 -21.51 -9.06 11.85
CA PHE A 115 -20.82 -7.99 11.14
C PHE A 115 -20.82 -8.21 9.61
N ALA A 116 -20.62 -9.45 9.15
CA ALA A 116 -20.73 -9.76 7.72
C ALA A 116 -22.13 -9.46 7.16
N ASP A 117 -23.20 -9.81 7.88
CA ASP A 117 -24.58 -9.53 7.47
C ASP A 117 -24.85 -8.02 7.44
N GLU A 118 -24.40 -7.25 8.44
CA GLU A 118 -24.46 -5.80 8.44
C GLU A 118 -23.77 -5.21 7.20
N LEU A 119 -22.55 -5.68 6.90
CA LEU A 119 -21.79 -5.19 5.75
C LEU A 119 -22.47 -5.52 4.41
N VAL A 120 -23.14 -6.67 4.29
CA VAL A 120 -23.93 -7.02 3.09
C VAL A 120 -25.03 -5.97 2.84
N GLU A 121 -25.69 -5.51 3.88
CA GLU A 121 -26.72 -4.46 3.78
C GLU A 121 -26.10 -3.11 3.44
N ARG A 122 -25.05 -2.70 4.12
CA ARG A 122 -24.35 -1.41 3.92
C ARG A 122 -23.77 -1.29 2.51
N PHE A 123 -23.11 -2.33 2.00
CA PHE A 123 -22.58 -2.39 0.63
C PHE A 123 -23.65 -2.72 -0.43
N ARG A 124 -24.91 -2.95 -0.02
CA ARG A 124 -26.04 -3.30 -0.90
C ARG A 124 -25.76 -4.50 -1.81
N VAL A 125 -25.06 -5.50 -1.25
CA VAL A 125 -24.71 -6.71 -2.00
C VAL A 125 -25.91 -7.68 -2.00
N PRO A 126 -26.37 -8.17 -3.17
CA PRO A 126 -27.54 -9.05 -3.25
C PRO A 126 -27.20 -10.49 -2.78
N ALA A 127 -27.46 -10.82 -1.52
CA ALA A 127 -27.06 -12.09 -0.86
C ALA A 127 -27.46 -13.36 -1.62
N ASN A 128 -28.59 -13.32 -2.35
CA ASN A 128 -29.10 -14.47 -3.11
C ASN A 128 -28.62 -14.54 -4.57
N ARG A 129 -27.85 -13.54 -5.05
CA ARG A 129 -27.34 -13.52 -6.43
C ARG A 129 -26.15 -14.49 -6.56
N ARG A 130 -26.05 -15.17 -7.72
CA ARG A 130 -24.87 -16.02 -8.03
C ARG A 130 -23.64 -15.17 -8.26
N MET A 131 -22.47 -15.64 -7.83
CA MET A 131 -21.18 -14.92 -7.93
C MET A 131 -20.90 -14.48 -9.38
N LYS A 132 -21.09 -15.35 -10.37
CA LYS A 132 -20.92 -15.02 -11.80
C LYS A 132 -21.88 -13.96 -12.36
N LYS A 133 -22.91 -13.57 -11.62
CA LYS A 133 -23.91 -12.55 -12.01
C LYS A 133 -23.70 -11.22 -11.28
N LEU A 134 -22.70 -11.13 -10.42
CA LEU A 134 -22.34 -9.88 -9.76
C LEU A 134 -21.63 -8.94 -10.74
N SER A 135 -21.83 -7.64 -10.57
CA SER A 135 -20.95 -6.65 -11.20
C SER A 135 -19.54 -6.70 -10.58
N ARG A 136 -18.54 -6.12 -11.25
CA ARG A 136 -17.18 -6.03 -10.70
C ARG A 136 -17.17 -5.37 -9.31
N GLY A 137 -17.91 -4.26 -9.13
CA GLY A 137 -18.00 -3.59 -7.84
C GLY A 137 -18.68 -4.44 -6.76
N GLN A 138 -19.75 -5.18 -7.11
CA GLN A 138 -20.38 -6.10 -6.16
C GLN A 138 -19.46 -7.26 -5.78
N LEU A 139 -18.65 -7.76 -6.72
CA LEU A 139 -17.67 -8.80 -6.45
C LEU A 139 -16.57 -8.30 -5.52
N SER A 140 -16.04 -7.09 -5.77
CA SER A 140 -15.06 -6.44 -4.89
C SER A 140 -15.64 -6.22 -3.48
N ALA A 141 -16.90 -5.76 -3.38
CA ALA A 141 -17.57 -5.61 -2.10
C ALA A 141 -17.68 -6.94 -1.32
N VAL A 142 -17.95 -8.07 -1.99
CA VAL A 142 -17.91 -9.39 -1.32
C VAL A 142 -16.52 -9.69 -0.76
N GLY A 143 -15.47 -9.42 -1.53
CA GLY A 143 -14.09 -9.57 -1.04
C GLY A 143 -13.81 -8.71 0.20
N VAL A 144 -14.17 -7.43 0.14
CA VAL A 144 -14.04 -6.50 1.28
C VAL A 144 -14.80 -7.01 2.50
N ILE A 145 -16.04 -7.45 2.35
CA ILE A 145 -16.85 -8.02 3.44
C ILE A 145 -16.15 -9.24 4.06
N VAL A 146 -15.64 -10.15 3.23
CA VAL A 146 -14.91 -11.33 3.72
C VAL A 146 -13.65 -10.91 4.48
N GLY A 147 -12.86 -9.99 3.95
CA GLY A 147 -11.63 -9.52 4.59
C GLY A 147 -11.88 -8.85 5.94
N LEU A 148 -12.90 -7.96 6.01
CA LEU A 148 -13.26 -7.27 7.25
C LEU A 148 -13.83 -8.25 8.29
N ALA A 149 -14.84 -9.04 7.93
CA ALA A 149 -15.52 -9.95 8.85
C ALA A 149 -14.70 -11.19 9.23
N SER A 150 -13.61 -11.50 8.50
CA SER A 150 -12.68 -12.57 8.87
C SER A 150 -12.03 -12.34 10.22
N ARG A 151 -11.79 -11.06 10.56
CA ARG A 151 -10.98 -10.63 11.72
C ARG A 151 -9.72 -11.46 11.90
N ALA A 152 -9.13 -11.88 10.77
CA ALA A 152 -7.88 -12.61 10.77
C ALA A 152 -6.76 -11.75 11.39
N PRO A 153 -5.88 -12.32 12.23
CA PRO A 153 -4.77 -11.59 12.84
C PRO A 153 -3.89 -10.82 11.86
N LEU A 154 -3.80 -11.31 10.60
CA LEU A 154 -3.13 -10.64 9.50
C LEU A 154 -4.03 -10.66 8.27
N THR A 155 -4.42 -9.47 7.81
CA THR A 155 -5.29 -9.32 6.64
C THR A 155 -4.58 -8.49 5.57
N PHE A 156 -4.51 -9.05 4.36
CA PHE A 156 -4.03 -8.36 3.17
C PHE A 156 -5.19 -7.97 2.27
N PHE A 157 -5.20 -6.74 1.83
CA PHE A 157 -6.09 -6.23 0.80
C PHE A 157 -5.28 -5.75 -0.40
N ASP A 158 -5.36 -6.45 -1.52
CA ASP A 158 -4.68 -6.08 -2.76
C ASP A 158 -5.62 -5.31 -3.68
N GLU A 159 -5.44 -3.98 -3.73
CA GLU A 159 -6.27 -3.06 -4.52
C GLU A 159 -7.79 -3.26 -4.29
N PRO A 160 -8.28 -3.34 -3.05
CA PRO A 160 -9.65 -3.82 -2.73
C PRO A 160 -10.76 -2.92 -3.24
N TYR A 161 -10.43 -1.68 -3.55
CA TYR A 161 -11.35 -0.66 -4.05
C TYR A 161 -11.58 -0.73 -5.56
N LEU A 162 -10.80 -1.53 -6.30
CA LEU A 162 -10.99 -1.64 -7.74
C LEU A 162 -12.36 -2.20 -8.08
N GLY A 163 -13.14 -1.39 -8.79
CA GLY A 163 -14.54 -1.68 -9.14
C GLY A 163 -15.58 -1.13 -8.16
N LEU A 164 -15.19 -0.67 -6.97
CA LEU A 164 -16.08 0.07 -6.08
C LEU A 164 -16.26 1.51 -6.61
N ASP A 165 -17.46 2.05 -6.46
CA ASP A 165 -17.68 3.48 -6.64
C ASP A 165 -17.12 4.28 -5.45
N ALA A 166 -17.09 5.61 -5.56
CA ALA A 166 -16.52 6.48 -4.52
C ALA A 166 -17.22 6.32 -3.16
N VAL A 167 -18.52 6.08 -3.14
CA VAL A 167 -19.31 5.90 -1.90
C VAL A 167 -18.94 4.58 -1.22
N ALA A 168 -18.86 3.49 -1.99
CA ALA A 168 -18.50 2.19 -1.45
C ALA A 168 -17.03 2.14 -1.00
N ARG A 169 -16.13 2.88 -1.67
CA ARG A 169 -14.73 3.02 -1.22
C ARG A 169 -14.65 3.75 0.13
N GLN A 170 -15.30 4.89 0.23
CA GLN A 170 -15.32 5.63 1.50
C GLN A 170 -15.90 4.78 2.63
N LEU A 171 -17.00 4.07 2.35
CA LEU A 171 -17.59 3.12 3.29
C LEU A 171 -16.61 2.05 3.75
N PHE A 172 -15.80 1.51 2.82
CA PHE A 172 -14.76 0.53 3.18
C PHE A 172 -13.75 1.10 4.15
N TYR A 173 -13.23 2.30 3.89
CA TYR A 173 -12.24 2.95 4.74
C TYR A 173 -12.80 3.29 6.13
N ASP A 174 -14.01 3.84 6.18
CA ASP A 174 -14.68 4.18 7.44
C ASP A 174 -14.92 2.93 8.30
N VAL A 175 -15.40 1.86 7.67
CA VAL A 175 -15.65 0.58 8.36
C VAL A 175 -14.34 -0.06 8.84
N LEU A 176 -13.31 -0.07 8.00
CA LEU A 176 -12.01 -0.62 8.37
C LEU A 176 -11.45 0.09 9.60
N LEU A 177 -11.49 1.43 9.61
CA LEU A 177 -10.98 2.22 10.74
C LEU A 177 -11.78 1.98 12.01
N ALA A 178 -13.12 1.98 11.92
CA ALA A 178 -14.00 1.75 13.06
C ALA A 178 -13.80 0.33 13.66
N ASP A 179 -13.76 -0.70 12.80
CA ASP A 179 -13.56 -2.09 13.25
C ASP A 179 -12.14 -2.32 13.77
N TYR A 180 -11.13 -1.65 13.20
CA TYR A 180 -9.75 -1.70 13.70
C TYR A 180 -9.61 -1.10 15.09
N ALA A 181 -10.30 -0.01 15.39
CA ALA A 181 -10.27 0.64 16.70
C ALA A 181 -10.83 -0.28 17.81
N GLU A 182 -11.83 -1.12 17.50
CA GLU A 182 -12.43 -2.08 18.44
C GLU A 182 -11.71 -3.43 18.46
N HIS A 183 -11.19 -3.85 17.31
CA HIS A 183 -10.56 -5.16 17.09
C HIS A 183 -9.21 -4.97 16.39
N PRO A 184 -8.17 -4.48 17.11
CA PRO A 184 -6.84 -4.26 16.53
C PRO A 184 -6.26 -5.54 15.94
N ARG A 185 -5.74 -5.46 14.72
CA ARG A 185 -5.06 -6.53 14.00
C ARG A 185 -4.12 -5.95 12.95
N THR A 186 -3.25 -6.76 12.39
CA THR A 186 -2.36 -6.29 11.33
C THR A 186 -3.10 -6.28 10.00
N VAL A 187 -3.12 -5.12 9.33
CA VAL A 187 -3.72 -4.95 8.01
C VAL A 187 -2.68 -4.39 7.05
N VAL A 188 -2.55 -5.01 5.89
CA VAL A 188 -1.70 -4.53 4.80
C VAL A 188 -2.58 -4.17 3.60
N LEU A 189 -2.62 -2.88 3.27
CA LEU A 189 -3.37 -2.35 2.13
C LEU A 189 -2.43 -2.07 0.97
N SER A 190 -2.57 -2.75 -0.16
CA SER A 190 -1.92 -2.30 -1.38
C SER A 190 -2.80 -1.26 -2.08
N THR A 191 -2.19 -0.17 -2.53
CA THR A 191 -2.91 0.88 -3.23
C THR A 191 -1.99 1.75 -4.09
N HIS A 192 -2.56 2.30 -5.14
CA HIS A 192 -2.00 3.43 -5.87
C HIS A 192 -2.79 4.75 -5.64
N LEU A 193 -3.92 4.68 -4.92
CA LEU A 193 -4.73 5.85 -4.51
C LEU A 193 -4.29 6.32 -3.10
N ILE A 194 -3.05 6.77 -3.01
CA ILE A 194 -2.35 7.02 -1.74
C ILE A 194 -3.06 8.08 -0.89
N ASP A 195 -3.51 9.18 -1.51
CA ASP A 195 -4.16 10.29 -0.78
C ASP A 195 -5.48 9.85 -0.12
N GLU A 196 -6.21 8.89 -0.73
CA GLU A 196 -7.47 8.39 -0.15
C GLU A 196 -7.26 7.60 1.15
N VAL A 197 -6.12 6.89 1.27
CA VAL A 197 -5.82 6.03 2.43
C VAL A 197 -4.81 6.64 3.39
N SER A 198 -4.20 7.76 3.03
CA SER A 198 -3.08 8.34 3.79
C SER A 198 -3.38 8.50 5.28
N ASN A 199 -4.61 8.88 5.64
CA ASN A 199 -5.03 9.06 7.04
C ASN A 199 -5.28 7.74 7.80
N LEU A 200 -5.34 6.61 7.11
CA LEU A 200 -5.52 5.28 7.72
C LEU A 200 -4.18 4.62 8.03
N LEU A 201 -3.13 5.01 7.29
CA LEU A 201 -1.83 4.35 7.37
C LEU A 201 -1.03 4.82 8.57
N GLU A 202 -0.52 3.87 9.34
CA GLU A 202 0.41 4.09 10.44
C GLU A 202 1.86 3.89 9.98
N HIS A 203 2.08 3.05 8.95
CA HIS A 203 3.40 2.78 8.40
C HIS A 203 3.31 2.53 6.90
N VAL A 204 4.34 2.90 6.16
CA VAL A 204 4.35 2.87 4.70
C VAL A 204 5.57 2.11 4.20
N LEU A 205 5.32 1.12 3.37
CA LEU A 205 6.31 0.48 2.50
C LEU A 205 6.07 0.95 1.07
N VAL A 206 7.08 1.52 0.43
CA VAL A 206 7.02 1.84 -1.00
C VAL A 206 7.90 0.86 -1.75
N ILE A 207 7.29 0.17 -2.71
CA ILE A 207 8.00 -0.73 -3.61
C ILE A 207 8.05 -0.11 -5.01
N ASP A 208 9.24 -0.07 -5.60
CA ASP A 208 9.46 0.36 -6.97
C ASP A 208 10.46 -0.57 -7.64
N ASP A 209 10.16 -0.99 -8.86
CA ASP A 209 10.94 -1.97 -9.62
C ASP A 209 11.40 -3.19 -8.78
N GLY A 210 10.49 -3.71 -7.97
CA GLY A 210 10.71 -4.85 -7.07
C GLY A 210 11.51 -4.57 -5.81
N ARG A 211 11.96 -3.33 -5.56
CA ARG A 211 12.76 -2.94 -4.40
C ARG A 211 11.95 -2.15 -3.39
N ILE A 212 12.16 -2.37 -2.11
CA ILE A 212 11.63 -1.49 -1.08
C ILE A 212 12.51 -0.24 -1.04
N ILE A 213 11.93 0.92 -1.38
CA ILE A 213 12.63 2.21 -1.43
C ILE A 213 12.28 3.12 -0.26
N ILE A 214 11.13 2.88 0.41
CA ILE A 214 10.73 3.55 1.64
C ILE A 214 10.18 2.49 2.60
N ASP A 215 10.60 2.55 3.85
CA ASP A 215 10.11 1.77 4.98
C ASP A 215 10.11 2.71 6.20
N ALA A 216 8.96 3.36 6.47
CA ALA A 216 8.90 4.42 7.48
C ALA A 216 7.48 4.61 8.04
N ASP A 217 7.41 5.19 9.24
CA ASP A 217 6.15 5.62 9.82
C ASP A 217 5.48 6.73 8.98
N ALA A 218 4.17 6.60 8.81
CA ALA A 218 3.41 7.51 7.95
C ALA A 218 3.47 8.97 8.46
N ASP A 219 3.51 9.18 9.77
CA ASP A 219 3.63 10.52 10.37
C ASP A 219 4.99 11.15 10.11
N GLU A 220 6.08 10.37 10.15
CA GLU A 220 7.42 10.84 9.78
C GLU A 220 7.47 11.27 8.32
N LEU A 221 6.85 10.49 7.43
CA LEU A 221 6.78 10.82 6.01
C LEU A 221 5.97 12.09 5.71
N ARG A 222 4.83 12.31 6.40
CA ARG A 222 3.97 13.49 6.20
C ARG A 222 4.66 14.82 6.49
N GLY A 223 5.73 14.83 7.24
CA GLY A 223 6.50 16.04 7.55
C GLY A 223 7.88 16.11 6.91
N SER A 224 8.31 15.04 6.22
CA SER A 224 9.69 14.86 5.76
C SER A 224 10.10 15.77 4.61
N ALA A 225 9.15 16.30 3.84
CA ALA A 225 9.41 17.22 2.72
C ALA A 225 8.40 18.35 2.68
N VAL A 226 8.82 19.46 2.06
CA VAL A 226 7.99 20.66 1.87
C VAL A 226 8.22 21.25 0.48
N ASP A 227 7.16 21.73 -0.15
CA ASP A 227 7.27 22.53 -1.39
C ASP A 227 7.63 23.98 -1.05
N VAL A 228 8.72 24.43 -1.64
CA VAL A 228 9.20 25.81 -1.57
C VAL A 228 8.83 26.49 -2.88
N VAL A 229 8.00 27.52 -2.81
CA VAL A 229 7.43 28.19 -4.00
C VAL A 229 7.80 29.66 -4.00
N GLY A 230 8.21 30.19 -5.15
CA GLY A 230 8.54 31.62 -5.29
C GLY A 230 9.19 31.97 -6.60
N ALA A 231 9.83 33.16 -6.66
CA ALA A 231 10.60 33.54 -7.81
C ALA A 231 11.73 32.54 -8.09
N ARG A 232 11.93 32.19 -9.37
CA ARG A 232 12.91 31.17 -9.79
C ARG A 232 14.29 31.37 -9.14
N SER A 233 14.84 32.60 -9.22
CA SER A 233 16.15 32.91 -8.65
C SER A 233 16.20 32.74 -7.14
N ALA A 234 15.13 33.05 -6.41
CA ALA A 234 15.05 32.88 -4.97
C ALA A 234 14.98 31.37 -4.59
N VAL A 235 14.17 30.60 -5.32
CA VAL A 235 14.08 29.15 -5.12
C VAL A 235 15.43 28.47 -5.42
N GLU A 236 16.10 28.83 -6.52
CA GLU A 236 17.42 28.29 -6.88
C GLU A 236 18.49 28.62 -5.82
N ALA A 237 18.52 29.89 -5.37
CA ALA A 237 19.45 30.30 -4.29
C ALA A 237 19.18 29.56 -2.97
N PHE A 238 17.91 29.44 -2.59
CA PHE A 238 17.52 28.75 -1.35
C PHE A 238 17.82 27.27 -1.38
N THR A 239 17.64 26.60 -2.52
CA THR A 239 17.83 25.15 -2.66
C THR A 239 19.27 24.75 -2.95
N ALA A 240 20.20 25.70 -3.10
CA ALA A 240 21.60 25.39 -3.28
C ALA A 240 22.18 24.64 -2.07
N GLY A 241 22.70 23.43 -2.30
CA GLY A 241 23.28 22.58 -1.26
C GLY A 241 22.25 21.85 -0.37
N ARG A 242 20.96 21.90 -0.69
CA ARG A 242 19.89 21.12 -0.04
C ARG A 242 19.47 19.93 -0.88
N GLU A 243 18.95 18.92 -0.23
CA GLU A 243 18.35 17.77 -0.91
C GLU A 243 17.01 18.16 -1.54
N VAL A 244 16.93 18.07 -2.87
CA VAL A 244 15.75 18.43 -3.64
C VAL A 244 15.19 17.22 -4.36
N LEU A 245 13.99 16.81 -3.97
CA LEU A 245 13.31 15.65 -4.54
C LEU A 245 12.66 15.94 -5.89
N HIS A 246 12.24 17.19 -6.11
CA HIS A 246 11.56 17.57 -7.35
C HIS A 246 11.72 19.06 -7.63
N ARG A 247 11.75 19.42 -8.92
CA ARG A 247 11.73 20.82 -9.38
C ARG A 247 10.72 20.98 -10.50
N ALA A 248 9.96 22.07 -10.43
CA ALA A 248 9.08 22.52 -11.51
C ALA A 248 9.20 24.02 -11.68
N SER A 249 9.00 24.51 -12.89
CA SER A 249 9.01 25.96 -13.15
C SER A 249 7.95 26.31 -14.18
N LEU A 250 7.30 27.46 -13.96
CA LEU A 250 6.34 28.05 -14.89
C LEU A 250 6.60 29.54 -14.99
N GLY A 251 7.10 29.97 -16.13
CA GLY A 251 7.50 31.39 -16.33
C GLY A 251 8.59 31.82 -15.35
N GLY A 252 8.33 32.88 -14.59
CA GLY A 252 9.24 33.43 -13.57
C GLY A 252 9.13 32.79 -12.20
N LEU A 253 8.18 31.86 -11.99
CA LEU A 253 7.97 31.11 -10.75
C LEU A 253 8.61 29.73 -10.82
N ALA A 254 9.06 29.24 -9.67
CA ALA A 254 9.53 27.87 -9.49
C ALA A 254 8.98 27.27 -8.20
N THR A 255 8.89 25.95 -8.21
CA THR A 255 8.58 25.12 -7.04
C THR A 255 9.70 24.10 -6.90
N ALA A 256 10.20 23.93 -5.69
CA ALA A 256 11.14 22.86 -5.37
C ALA A 256 10.66 22.09 -4.13
N THR A 257 10.63 20.76 -4.21
CA THR A 257 10.37 19.89 -3.05
C THR A 257 11.69 19.66 -2.33
N VAL A 258 11.78 20.14 -1.11
CA VAL A 258 12.99 20.04 -0.28
C VAL A 258 12.73 19.03 0.85
N ALA A 259 13.60 18.03 0.96
CA ALA A 259 13.57 17.06 2.05
C ALA A 259 14.29 17.61 3.29
N GLY A 260 13.86 17.10 4.48
CA GLY A 260 14.57 17.36 5.75
C GLY A 260 14.66 18.82 6.18
N LEU A 261 13.70 19.69 5.79
CA LEU A 261 13.72 21.11 6.13
C LEU A 261 13.27 21.30 7.58
N ASP A 262 14.21 21.60 8.48
CA ASP A 262 13.97 21.91 9.88
C ASP A 262 13.31 23.30 10.09
N ASP A 263 13.00 23.64 11.33
CA ASP A 263 12.35 24.92 11.67
C ASP A 263 13.20 26.13 11.29
N ALA A 264 14.52 26.03 11.40
CA ALA A 264 15.45 27.10 10.99
C ALA A 264 15.43 27.27 9.46
N GLY A 265 15.44 26.18 8.72
CA GLY A 265 15.30 26.20 7.25
C GLY A 265 13.94 26.74 6.81
N ARG A 266 12.86 26.40 7.50
CA ARG A 266 11.51 26.94 7.25
C ARG A 266 11.43 28.46 7.50
N ALA A 267 12.09 28.94 8.56
CA ALA A 267 12.20 30.38 8.84
C ALA A 267 12.99 31.11 7.76
N ALA A 268 14.17 30.58 7.39
CA ALA A 268 14.99 31.15 6.32
C ALA A 268 14.29 31.21 4.96
N ALA A 269 13.46 30.20 4.62
CA ALA A 269 12.65 30.22 3.41
C ALA A 269 11.65 31.39 3.41
N ARG A 270 10.96 31.61 4.54
CA ARG A 270 10.02 32.73 4.69
C ARG A 270 10.71 34.09 4.63
N GLU A 271 11.90 34.21 5.25
CA GLU A 271 12.71 35.45 5.18
C GLU A 271 13.17 35.72 3.74
N ALA A 272 13.44 34.68 2.95
CA ALA A 272 13.74 34.82 1.53
C ALA A 272 12.52 35.14 0.63
N GLY A 273 11.33 35.35 1.23
CA GLY A 273 10.10 35.62 0.51
C GLY A 273 9.50 34.41 -0.22
N LEU A 274 9.83 33.20 0.23
CA LEU A 274 9.34 31.95 -0.34
C LEU A 274 8.12 31.45 0.44
N GLU A 275 7.14 30.91 -0.28
CA GLU A 275 5.99 30.24 0.30
C GLU A 275 6.31 28.76 0.56
N LEU A 276 5.81 28.24 1.67
CA LEU A 276 5.96 26.84 2.04
C LEU A 276 4.59 26.14 1.95
N ALA A 277 4.50 25.10 1.13
CA ALA A 277 3.32 24.27 1.01
C ALA A 277 3.60 22.84 1.46
N PRO A 278 2.65 22.17 2.15
CA PRO A 278 2.80 20.77 2.52
C PRO A 278 2.84 19.89 1.27
N VAL A 279 3.65 18.84 1.34
CA VAL A 279 3.72 17.78 0.31
C VAL A 279 2.83 16.63 0.77
N SER A 280 1.89 16.17 -0.08
CA SER A 280 1.09 14.99 0.24
C SER A 280 1.93 13.72 0.18
N LEU A 281 1.49 12.67 0.89
CA LEU A 281 2.16 11.37 0.86
C LEU A 281 2.25 10.83 -0.57
N GLN A 282 1.21 11.02 -1.39
CA GLN A 282 1.21 10.63 -2.79
C GLN A 282 2.27 11.38 -3.60
N GLN A 283 2.36 12.69 -3.42
CA GLN A 283 3.38 13.51 -4.09
C GLN A 283 4.79 13.09 -3.66
N LEU A 284 5.00 12.82 -2.37
CA LEU A 284 6.28 12.36 -1.86
C LEU A 284 6.69 11.05 -2.52
N VAL A 285 5.80 10.05 -2.53
CA VAL A 285 6.05 8.74 -3.16
C VAL A 285 6.36 8.91 -4.65
N ILE A 286 5.55 9.68 -5.40
CA ILE A 286 5.79 9.92 -6.84
C ILE A 286 7.16 10.55 -7.07
N ARG A 287 7.52 11.58 -6.28
CA ARG A 287 8.77 12.33 -6.46
C ARG A 287 10.00 11.49 -6.08
N THR A 288 9.87 10.61 -5.10
CA THR A 288 10.96 9.70 -4.71
C THR A 288 11.16 8.59 -5.75
N THR A 289 10.07 8.04 -6.32
CA THR A 289 10.18 7.01 -7.37
C THR A 289 10.71 7.57 -8.70
N THR A 290 10.41 8.83 -9.02
CA THR A 290 10.88 9.44 -10.29
C THR A 290 12.37 9.84 -10.25
N LEU A 291 12.95 10.02 -9.07
CA LEU A 291 14.40 10.27 -8.93
C LEU A 291 15.24 9.06 -9.33
N GLY A 292 14.73 7.84 -9.17
CA GLY A 292 15.38 6.61 -9.61
C GLY A 292 15.46 6.46 -11.14
N ASP A 293 14.55 7.11 -11.87
CA ASP A 293 14.46 7.04 -13.34
C ASP A 293 15.32 8.12 -14.06
N ALA A 294 15.85 9.11 -13.34
CA ALA A 294 16.70 10.14 -13.90
C ALA A 294 18.18 9.74 -13.88
N GLU A 295 18.60 8.88 -14.81
CA GLU A 295 20.01 8.86 -15.22
C GLU A 295 20.38 10.22 -15.82
N PRO A 296 21.58 10.76 -15.53
CA PRO A 296 22.00 12.03 -16.11
C PRO A 296 22.10 11.88 -17.63
N GLU A 297 21.31 12.66 -18.36
CA GLU A 297 21.60 12.91 -19.78
C GLU A 297 23.00 13.52 -19.88
N ASN A 298 23.99 12.68 -20.09
CA ASN A 298 25.29 13.07 -20.60
C ASN A 298 25.12 13.51 -22.05
N GLY A 299 24.70 14.77 -22.21
CA GLY A 299 24.82 15.48 -23.49
C GLY A 299 26.29 15.79 -23.76
N GLU A 300 26.98 14.94 -24.49
CA GLU A 300 28.17 15.38 -25.24
C GLU A 300 27.70 16.14 -26.49
N PRO A 301 28.14 17.38 -26.68
CA PRO A 301 27.98 18.04 -27.98
C PRO A 301 29.04 17.53 -28.96
N ALA A 302 28.60 17.08 -30.10
CA ALA A 302 29.46 16.85 -31.28
C ALA A 302 29.80 18.17 -31.99
#